data_25acd7402f5aa1996c78bf060c88df1f
#
_entry.id   25acd7402f5aa1996c78bf060c88df1f
#
_cell.length_a   1.000
_cell.length_b   1.000
_cell.length_c   1.000
_cell.angle_alpha   90.00
_cell.angle_beta   90.00
_cell.angle_gamma   90.00
#
_symmetry.space_group_name_H-M   'P 1'
#
loop_
_entity.id
_entity.type
_entity.pdbx_description
1 polymer ?
#
loop_
_entity_poly.entity_id
_entity_poly.type
_entity_poly.pdbx_seq_one_letter_code
_entity_poly.pdbx_strand_id
1 'polypeptide(L)'
;MVSQLSQKHLSKGDIIYPDSDGKPMADNTKQFELIVEIKKGLDLLYINDPEVFIAGDLFWYPVQGQSKIVTAPDVMVAIGRPKGDRGSYKQWEENNIAPQVVFEILSPANGRIEMSRKLLFFERYGVEEYYLYDPEENVLDVWQRTFEGLTPVEATDNWQSPRLGIRFDITSGRLQLYSADGKKFYSYIEVNLMLDQANQQLDQANQQLTEMEVMLQKYRDRFGELPT
;
A
#
# COMPACT_ATOMS: atom_id res chain seq x y z
N MET A 1 5.30 11.57 32.40
CA MET A 1 4.90 12.94 32.00
C MET A 1 3.87 12.76 30.88
N VAL A 2 2.59 12.98 31.19
CA VAL A 2 1.50 12.90 30.23
C VAL A 2 1.49 14.21 29.45
N SER A 3 1.76 14.13 28.15
CA SER A 3 1.72 15.26 27.22
C SER A 3 0.29 15.83 27.21
N GLN A 4 0.11 17.05 27.65
CA GLN A 4 -1.12 17.82 27.49
C GLN A 4 -1.33 18.09 26.01
N LEU A 5 -2.23 17.33 25.38
CA LEU A 5 -2.81 17.67 24.08
C LEU A 5 -3.54 19.01 24.23
N SER A 6 -3.04 20.02 23.53
CA SER A 6 -3.61 21.35 23.43
C SER A 6 -5.06 21.24 22.94
N GLN A 7 -6.05 21.41 23.84
CA GLN A 7 -7.44 21.60 23.47
C GLN A 7 -7.57 22.93 22.71
N LYS A 8 -7.61 22.87 21.39
CA LYS A 8 -8.04 24.00 20.57
C LYS A 8 -9.45 24.39 21.00
N HIS A 9 -9.64 25.59 21.53
CA HIS A 9 -10.96 26.14 21.79
C HIS A 9 -11.74 26.23 20.46
N LEU A 10 -12.68 25.31 20.26
CA LEU A 10 -13.62 25.35 19.12
C LEU A 10 -14.57 26.53 19.34
N SER A 11 -14.67 27.42 18.37
CA SER A 11 -15.67 28.49 18.37
C SER A 11 -17.04 27.87 18.05
N LYS A 12 -18.12 28.53 18.55
CA LYS A 12 -19.50 28.08 18.32
C LYS A 12 -19.82 28.23 16.84
N GLY A 13 -19.54 27.23 16.01
CA GLY A 13 -19.70 27.21 14.55
C GLY A 13 -18.63 26.47 13.78
N ASP A 14 -17.56 26.03 14.44
CA ASP A 14 -16.52 25.25 13.78
C ASP A 14 -17.03 23.85 13.42
N ILE A 15 -16.89 23.49 12.15
CA ILE A 15 -17.25 22.15 11.68
C ILE A 15 -16.14 21.19 12.10
N ILE A 16 -16.52 20.17 12.88
CA ILE A 16 -15.61 19.11 13.28
C ILE A 16 -15.53 18.06 12.17
N TYR A 17 -14.31 17.69 11.82
CA TYR A 17 -13.99 16.59 10.92
C TYR A 17 -13.32 15.49 11.74
N PRO A 18 -14.04 14.43 12.14
CA PRO A 18 -13.49 13.33 12.90
C PRO A 18 -12.36 12.63 12.13
N ASP A 19 -11.37 12.15 12.87
CA ASP A 19 -10.26 11.35 12.30
C ASP A 19 -10.56 9.84 12.37
N SER A 20 -11.69 9.45 13.01
CA SER A 20 -12.15 8.05 13.13
C SER A 20 -13.66 8.01 13.40
N ASP A 21 -14.33 6.95 12.98
CA ASP A 21 -15.71 6.63 13.34
C ASP A 21 -15.82 5.65 14.53
N GLY A 22 -14.66 5.24 15.08
CA GLY A 22 -14.59 4.30 16.19
C GLY A 22 -14.77 2.83 15.82
N LYS A 23 -14.87 2.52 14.53
CA LYS A 23 -14.91 1.14 14.04
C LYS A 23 -13.51 0.55 13.87
N PRO A 24 -13.36 -0.78 13.85
CA PRO A 24 -12.10 -1.42 13.47
C PRO A 24 -11.67 -1.07 12.05
N MET A 25 -10.36 -1.01 11.80
CA MET A 25 -9.75 -0.80 10.48
C MET A 25 -10.09 -1.91 9.48
N ALA A 26 -10.32 -3.12 9.96
CA ALA A 26 -10.66 -4.28 9.15
C ALA A 26 -11.62 -5.20 9.90
N ASP A 27 -12.50 -5.88 9.17
CA ASP A 27 -13.51 -6.80 9.73
C ASP A 27 -12.92 -8.19 10.06
N ASN A 28 -11.79 -8.54 9.41
CA ASN A 28 -11.13 -9.82 9.61
C ASN A 28 -9.62 -9.75 9.32
N THR A 29 -8.89 -10.78 9.72
CA THR A 29 -7.43 -10.86 9.60
C THR A 29 -6.95 -10.86 8.14
N LYS A 30 -7.67 -11.55 7.25
CA LYS A 30 -7.34 -11.65 5.82
C LYS A 30 -7.39 -10.30 5.11
N GLN A 31 -8.44 -9.52 5.39
CA GLN A 31 -8.59 -8.16 4.90
C GLN A 31 -7.45 -7.28 5.42
N PHE A 32 -7.20 -7.32 6.73
CA PHE A 32 -6.13 -6.53 7.36
C PHE A 32 -4.76 -6.81 6.76
N GLU A 33 -4.41 -8.10 6.59
CA GLU A 33 -3.13 -8.51 5.99
C GLU A 33 -2.96 -7.95 4.57
N LEU A 34 -4.01 -8.01 3.74
CA LEU A 34 -3.99 -7.48 2.38
C LEU A 34 -3.84 -5.96 2.36
N ILE A 35 -4.57 -5.24 3.21
CA ILE A 35 -4.44 -3.79 3.36
C ILE A 35 -2.98 -3.42 3.69
N VAL A 36 -2.39 -4.11 4.68
CA VAL A 36 -1.00 -3.87 5.09
C VAL A 36 -0.02 -4.20 3.98
N GLU A 37 -0.18 -5.34 3.29
CA GLU A 37 0.69 -5.77 2.19
C GLU A 37 0.67 -4.76 1.04
N ILE A 38 -0.52 -4.34 0.59
CA ILE A 38 -0.69 -3.35 -0.47
C ILE A 38 -0.06 -2.02 -0.07
N LYS A 39 -0.44 -1.51 1.11
CA LYS A 39 0.05 -0.22 1.61
C LYS A 39 1.57 -0.20 1.76
N LYS A 40 2.17 -1.24 2.32
CA LYS A 40 3.63 -1.33 2.51
C LYS A 40 4.39 -1.57 1.20
N GLY A 41 3.82 -2.35 0.29
CA GLY A 41 4.38 -2.51 -1.06
C GLY A 41 4.42 -1.19 -1.82
N LEU A 42 3.35 -0.39 -1.75
CA LEU A 42 3.29 0.95 -2.33
C LEU A 42 4.26 1.93 -1.63
N ASP A 43 4.36 1.91 -0.29
CA ASP A 43 5.34 2.70 0.44
C ASP A 43 6.77 2.43 -0.06
N LEU A 44 7.10 1.16 -0.30
CA LEU A 44 8.41 0.75 -0.81
C LEU A 44 8.61 1.17 -2.27
N LEU A 45 7.59 1.00 -3.11
CA LEU A 45 7.61 1.41 -4.51
C LEU A 45 7.95 2.90 -4.66
N TYR A 46 7.33 3.74 -3.83
CA TYR A 46 7.52 5.18 -3.84
C TYR A 46 8.46 5.69 -2.75
N ILE A 47 9.38 4.85 -2.23
CA ILE A 47 10.23 5.23 -1.10
C ILE A 47 11.06 6.49 -1.38
N ASN A 48 11.53 6.63 -2.61
CA ASN A 48 12.35 7.76 -3.07
C ASN A 48 11.53 8.93 -3.65
N ASP A 49 10.21 8.81 -3.71
CA ASP A 49 9.34 9.89 -4.18
C ASP A 49 8.63 10.53 -2.98
N PRO A 50 9.03 11.74 -2.57
CA PRO A 50 8.44 12.42 -1.42
C PRO A 50 7.03 12.96 -1.70
N GLU A 51 6.62 13.08 -2.97
CA GLU A 51 5.36 13.66 -3.39
C GLU A 51 4.28 12.61 -3.69
N VAL A 52 4.42 11.40 -3.17
CA VAL A 52 3.38 10.37 -3.23
C VAL A 52 2.95 10.00 -1.82
N PHE A 53 1.75 10.43 -1.46
CA PHE A 53 1.12 10.11 -0.19
C PHE A 53 0.29 8.83 -0.30
N ILE A 54 0.50 7.90 0.63
CA ILE A 54 -0.18 6.62 0.67
C ILE A 54 -0.72 6.40 2.08
N ALA A 55 -2.01 6.13 2.19
CA ALA A 55 -2.65 5.85 3.46
C ALA A 55 -3.50 4.58 3.41
N GLY A 56 -3.62 3.92 4.56
CA GLY A 56 -4.60 2.85 4.80
C GLY A 56 -5.64 3.33 5.79
N ASP A 57 -6.93 3.03 5.54
CA ASP A 57 -8.07 3.33 6.40
C ASP A 57 -8.09 4.77 6.94
N LEU A 58 -7.74 5.72 6.10
CA LEU A 58 -7.70 7.13 6.45
C LEU A 58 -8.96 7.84 5.94
N PHE A 59 -9.64 8.60 6.81
CA PHE A 59 -10.78 9.40 6.41
C PHE A 59 -10.41 10.43 5.36
N TRP A 60 -11.10 10.36 4.22
CA TRP A 60 -11.02 11.33 3.15
C TRP A 60 -12.27 12.18 3.10
N TYR A 61 -12.10 13.49 3.26
CA TYR A 61 -13.11 14.54 3.15
C TYR A 61 -12.89 15.33 1.86
N PRO A 62 -13.69 15.11 0.81
CA PRO A 62 -13.50 15.82 -0.47
C PRO A 62 -14.06 17.26 -0.47
N VAL A 63 -14.99 17.59 0.45
CA VAL A 63 -15.71 18.87 0.41
C VAL A 63 -15.62 19.60 1.75
N GLN A 64 -15.02 20.79 1.73
CA GLN A 64 -14.99 21.67 2.90
C GLN A 64 -16.42 22.09 3.30
N GLY A 65 -16.68 22.14 4.59
CA GLY A 65 -18.00 22.49 5.12
C GLY A 65 -19.00 21.34 5.20
N GLN A 66 -18.62 20.13 4.75
CA GLN A 66 -19.50 18.96 4.64
C GLN A 66 -18.90 17.74 5.34
N SER A 67 -18.83 17.76 6.68
CA SER A 67 -18.21 16.66 7.45
C SER A 67 -18.92 15.31 7.33
N LYS A 68 -20.13 15.25 6.78
CA LYS A 68 -20.86 14.00 6.50
C LYS A 68 -20.50 13.38 5.15
N ILE A 69 -19.82 14.14 4.27
CA ILE A 69 -19.31 13.63 3.00
C ILE A 69 -17.90 13.12 3.26
N VAL A 70 -17.80 11.85 3.60
CA VAL A 70 -16.55 11.20 4.03
C VAL A 70 -16.58 9.72 3.66
N THR A 71 -15.42 9.18 3.34
CA THR A 71 -15.16 7.74 3.23
C THR A 71 -13.77 7.44 3.76
N ALA A 72 -13.51 6.20 4.16
CA ALA A 72 -12.18 5.69 4.45
C ALA A 72 -11.90 4.55 3.46
N PRO A 73 -11.10 4.77 2.42
CA PRO A 73 -10.65 3.70 1.56
C PRO A 73 -9.70 2.76 2.32
N ASP A 74 -9.76 1.45 2.03
CA ASP A 74 -8.82 0.49 2.61
C ASP A 74 -7.37 0.86 2.30
N VAL A 75 -7.07 1.27 1.06
CA VAL A 75 -5.81 1.93 0.70
C VAL A 75 -6.09 3.03 -0.32
N MET A 76 -5.43 4.18 -0.16
CA MET A 76 -5.48 5.26 -1.13
C MET A 76 -4.11 5.83 -1.45
N VAL A 77 -3.95 6.32 -2.69
CA VAL A 77 -2.73 6.96 -3.18
C VAL A 77 -3.05 8.34 -3.72
N ALA A 78 -2.36 9.36 -3.21
CA ALA A 78 -2.46 10.74 -3.67
C ALA A 78 -1.10 11.19 -4.23
N ILE A 79 -0.97 11.16 -5.55
CA ILE A 79 0.21 11.60 -6.29
C ILE A 79 0.22 13.14 -6.35
N GLY A 80 1.38 13.75 -6.12
CA GLY A 80 1.55 15.19 -6.00
C GLY A 80 1.24 15.71 -4.60
N ARG A 81 1.23 14.82 -3.60
CA ARG A 81 1.07 15.21 -2.20
C ARG A 81 2.24 14.69 -1.35
N PRO A 82 2.80 15.56 -0.50
CA PRO A 82 3.94 15.15 0.32
C PRO A 82 3.57 14.04 1.29
N LYS A 83 4.54 13.16 1.56
CA LYS A 83 4.45 12.19 2.64
C LYS A 83 4.29 12.87 4.00
N GLY A 84 3.82 12.16 4.98
CA GLY A 84 3.70 12.63 6.37
C GLY A 84 2.40 12.16 7.03
N ASP A 85 2.35 12.36 8.34
CA ASP A 85 1.22 11.93 9.16
C ASP A 85 0.05 12.90 9.03
N ARG A 86 -1.15 12.35 8.92
CA ARG A 86 -2.43 13.07 8.89
C ARG A 86 -3.46 12.33 9.74
N GLY A 87 -4.28 13.06 10.49
CA GLY A 87 -5.45 12.48 11.14
C GLY A 87 -6.54 12.12 10.14
N SER A 88 -6.68 12.96 9.09
CA SER A 88 -7.61 12.74 7.97
C SER A 88 -7.10 13.45 6.72
N TYR A 89 -7.51 12.99 5.53
CA TYR A 89 -7.20 13.61 4.24
C TYR A 89 -8.29 14.61 3.87
N LYS A 90 -8.06 15.89 4.16
CA LYS A 90 -8.95 16.98 3.82
C LYS A 90 -8.53 17.58 2.49
N GLN A 91 -9.21 17.22 1.42
CA GLN A 91 -8.80 17.54 0.05
C GLN A 91 -8.51 19.02 -0.19
N TRP A 92 -9.25 19.93 0.44
CA TRP A 92 -9.01 21.40 0.31
C TRP A 92 -7.70 21.85 1.00
N GLU A 93 -7.17 21.11 1.98
CA GLU A 93 -5.86 21.32 2.60
C GLU A 93 -4.73 20.70 1.77
N GLU A 94 -5.09 19.86 0.79
CA GLU A 94 -4.22 19.10 -0.07
C GLU A 94 -4.22 19.62 -1.53
N ASN A 95 -4.29 20.94 -1.71
CA ASN A 95 -4.36 21.61 -3.02
C ASN A 95 -5.54 21.15 -3.89
N ASN A 96 -6.62 20.68 -3.30
CA ASN A 96 -7.77 20.06 -3.96
C ASN A 96 -7.42 18.80 -4.79
N ILE A 97 -6.28 18.16 -4.52
CA ILE A 97 -5.91 16.92 -5.16
C ILE A 97 -6.70 15.79 -4.50
N ALA A 98 -7.50 15.07 -5.28
CA ALA A 98 -8.16 13.84 -4.83
C ALA A 98 -7.14 12.68 -4.81
N PRO A 99 -7.33 11.64 -3.99
CA PRO A 99 -6.65 10.38 -4.19
C PRO A 99 -6.97 9.84 -5.59
N GLN A 100 -5.93 9.62 -6.41
CA GLN A 100 -6.12 9.14 -7.78
C GLN A 100 -6.39 7.65 -7.83
N VAL A 101 -5.82 6.89 -6.90
CA VAL A 101 -5.97 5.43 -6.87
C VAL A 101 -6.51 5.00 -5.51
N VAL A 102 -7.49 4.11 -5.54
CA VAL A 102 -8.15 3.57 -4.36
C VAL A 102 -8.26 2.05 -4.47
N PHE A 103 -7.98 1.38 -3.36
CA PHE A 103 -8.19 -0.06 -3.20
C PHE A 103 -9.22 -0.30 -2.11
N GLU A 104 -10.10 -1.26 -2.36
CA GLU A 104 -11.05 -1.80 -1.40
C GLU A 104 -10.92 -3.33 -1.38
N ILE A 105 -10.89 -3.90 -0.20
CA ILE A 105 -10.81 -5.34 0.00
C ILE A 105 -12.11 -5.78 0.65
N LEU A 106 -12.87 -6.60 -0.05
CA LEU A 106 -14.15 -7.07 0.47
C LEU A 106 -13.96 -7.90 1.75
N SER A 107 -14.82 -7.65 2.70
CA SER A 107 -15.04 -8.52 3.85
C SER A 107 -16.45 -9.14 3.76
N PRO A 108 -16.73 -10.23 4.46
CA PRO A 108 -18.09 -10.80 4.53
C PRO A 108 -19.15 -9.83 5.08
N ALA A 109 -18.73 -8.79 5.80
CA ALA A 109 -19.63 -7.76 6.33
C ALA A 109 -20.02 -6.70 5.29
N ASN A 110 -19.27 -6.56 4.20
CA ASN A 110 -19.52 -5.54 3.18
C ASN A 110 -20.74 -5.90 2.34
N GLY A 111 -21.70 -4.99 2.31
CA GLY A 111 -22.93 -5.16 1.51
C GLY A 111 -22.74 -4.60 0.08
N ARG A 112 -23.42 -5.20 -0.91
CA ARG A 112 -23.43 -4.69 -2.31
C ARG A 112 -23.83 -3.22 -2.42
N ILE A 113 -24.75 -2.77 -1.56
CA ILE A 113 -25.21 -1.38 -1.53
C ILE A 113 -24.07 -0.45 -1.07
N GLU A 114 -23.27 -0.88 -0.12
CA GLU A 114 -22.11 -0.13 0.37
C GLU A 114 -21.09 0.06 -0.73
N MET A 115 -20.69 -1.01 -1.41
CA MET A 115 -19.74 -0.96 -2.52
C MET A 115 -20.23 -0.09 -3.68
N SER A 116 -21.53 -0.13 -3.99
CA SER A 116 -22.12 0.76 -4.99
C SER A 116 -22.06 2.23 -4.56
N ARG A 117 -22.26 2.53 -3.27
CA ARG A 117 -22.11 3.90 -2.73
C ARG A 117 -20.67 4.37 -2.78
N LYS A 118 -19.71 3.51 -2.45
CA LYS A 118 -18.27 3.81 -2.54
C LYS A 118 -17.87 4.09 -3.99
N LEU A 119 -18.28 3.26 -4.96
CA LEU A 119 -18.03 3.49 -6.39
C LEU A 119 -18.53 4.87 -6.84
N LEU A 120 -19.80 5.20 -6.54
CA LEU A 120 -20.39 6.51 -6.88
C LEU A 120 -19.66 7.67 -6.18
N PHE A 121 -19.19 7.46 -4.96
CA PHE A 121 -18.41 8.45 -4.25
C PHE A 121 -17.05 8.67 -4.93
N PHE A 122 -16.32 7.60 -5.26
CA PHE A 122 -15.02 7.67 -5.92
C PHE A 122 -15.13 8.28 -7.32
N GLU A 123 -16.17 7.92 -8.06
CA GLU A 123 -16.47 8.55 -9.34
C GLU A 123 -16.68 10.06 -9.22
N ARG A 124 -17.54 10.46 -8.27
CA ARG A 124 -17.92 11.87 -8.07
C ARG A 124 -16.74 12.74 -7.66
N TYR A 125 -15.82 12.21 -6.84
CA TYR A 125 -14.76 12.99 -6.22
C TYR A 125 -13.39 12.83 -6.88
N GLY A 126 -13.31 12.19 -8.05
CA GLY A 126 -12.15 12.31 -8.93
C GLY A 126 -11.13 11.19 -8.82
N VAL A 127 -11.49 10.03 -8.23
CA VAL A 127 -10.65 8.82 -8.30
C VAL A 127 -10.46 8.42 -9.76
N GLU A 128 -9.27 8.04 -10.17
CA GLU A 128 -8.94 7.67 -11.53
C GLU A 128 -8.85 6.17 -11.73
N GLU A 129 -8.41 5.44 -10.72
CA GLU A 129 -8.37 3.97 -10.70
C GLU A 129 -8.97 3.46 -9.39
N TYR A 130 -9.96 2.59 -9.51
CA TYR A 130 -10.59 1.95 -8.37
C TYR A 130 -10.47 0.44 -8.51
N TYR A 131 -9.91 -0.20 -7.49
CA TYR A 131 -9.67 -1.63 -7.39
C TYR A 131 -10.50 -2.21 -6.25
N LEU A 132 -11.35 -3.17 -6.57
CA LEU A 132 -12.15 -3.92 -5.60
C LEU A 132 -11.74 -5.38 -5.69
N TYR A 133 -11.19 -5.91 -4.61
CA TYR A 133 -10.78 -7.30 -4.55
C TYR A 133 -11.62 -8.08 -3.54
N ASP A 134 -12.20 -9.19 -4.00
CA ASP A 134 -12.88 -10.19 -3.18
C ASP A 134 -11.91 -11.33 -2.87
N PRO A 135 -11.40 -11.44 -1.61
CA PRO A 135 -10.46 -12.49 -1.24
C PRO A 135 -11.11 -13.88 -1.03
N GLU A 136 -12.44 -13.97 -0.91
CA GLU A 136 -13.14 -15.24 -0.78
C GLU A 136 -13.37 -15.89 -2.14
N GLU A 137 -13.80 -15.10 -3.11
CA GLU A 137 -14.03 -15.55 -4.49
C GLU A 137 -12.78 -15.43 -5.37
N ASN A 138 -11.72 -14.79 -4.88
CA ASN A 138 -10.49 -14.45 -5.61
C ASN A 138 -10.81 -13.70 -6.92
N VAL A 139 -11.64 -12.67 -6.82
CA VAL A 139 -12.08 -11.85 -7.94
C VAL A 139 -11.56 -10.43 -7.78
N LEU A 140 -10.98 -9.88 -8.84
CA LEU A 140 -10.56 -8.49 -8.94
C LEU A 140 -11.45 -7.76 -9.92
N ASP A 141 -12.19 -6.77 -9.44
CA ASP A 141 -12.91 -5.81 -10.26
C ASP A 141 -12.09 -4.51 -10.36
N VAL A 142 -12.01 -3.96 -11.56
CA VAL A 142 -11.23 -2.76 -11.85
C VAL A 142 -12.11 -1.74 -12.55
N TRP A 143 -12.04 -0.49 -12.09
CA TRP A 143 -12.62 0.66 -12.80
C TRP A 143 -11.51 1.67 -13.10
N GLN A 144 -11.53 2.15 -14.33
CA GLN A 144 -10.62 3.19 -14.79
C GLN A 144 -11.42 4.40 -15.24
N ARG A 145 -10.94 5.60 -14.91
CA ARG A 145 -11.58 6.83 -15.33
C ARG A 145 -11.38 7.09 -16.81
N THR A 146 -12.48 7.27 -17.49
CA THR A 146 -12.58 7.70 -18.89
C THR A 146 -13.33 9.05 -18.95
N PHE A 147 -13.63 9.51 -20.16
CA PHE A 147 -14.51 10.68 -20.35
C PHE A 147 -15.97 10.43 -19.91
N GLU A 148 -16.38 9.16 -19.78
CA GLU A 148 -17.72 8.75 -19.33
C GLU A 148 -17.81 8.58 -17.80
N GLY A 149 -16.70 8.66 -17.08
CA GLY A 149 -16.59 8.41 -15.64
C GLY A 149 -15.73 7.21 -15.31
N LEU A 150 -15.94 6.58 -14.15
CA LEU A 150 -15.30 5.32 -13.77
C LEU A 150 -15.95 4.16 -14.55
N THR A 151 -15.27 3.66 -15.56
CA THR A 151 -15.73 2.59 -16.45
C THR A 151 -15.11 1.26 -16.03
N PRO A 152 -15.88 0.17 -15.94
CA PRO A 152 -15.32 -1.14 -15.61
C PRO A 152 -14.40 -1.64 -16.71
N VAL A 153 -13.33 -2.31 -16.32
CA VAL A 153 -12.38 -2.97 -17.21
C VAL A 153 -12.80 -4.43 -17.38
N GLU A 154 -13.00 -4.87 -18.60
CA GLU A 154 -13.50 -6.22 -18.89
C GLU A 154 -12.46 -7.33 -18.63
N ALA A 155 -11.16 -7.06 -18.91
CA ALA A 155 -10.07 -8.02 -18.75
C ALA A 155 -9.13 -7.57 -17.62
N THR A 156 -9.27 -8.21 -16.47
CA THR A 156 -8.48 -7.90 -15.26
C THR A 156 -7.31 -8.85 -15.01
N ASP A 157 -7.22 -9.94 -15.76
CA ASP A 157 -6.10 -10.87 -15.69
C ASP A 157 -4.80 -10.18 -16.12
N ASN A 158 -3.80 -10.17 -15.23
CA ASN A 158 -2.55 -9.46 -15.44
C ASN A 158 -2.72 -7.95 -15.73
N TRP A 159 -3.79 -7.35 -15.20
CA TRP A 159 -4.02 -5.91 -15.32
C TRP A 159 -2.81 -5.11 -14.85
N GLN A 160 -2.44 -4.11 -15.60
CA GLN A 160 -1.39 -3.18 -15.22
C GLN A 160 -2.00 -1.79 -14.96
N SER A 161 -1.79 -1.27 -13.75
CA SER A 161 -2.23 0.07 -13.38
C SER A 161 -1.54 1.13 -14.24
N PRO A 162 -2.26 1.95 -14.99
CA PRO A 162 -1.69 3.09 -15.71
C PRO A 162 -1.05 4.13 -14.80
N ARG A 163 -1.59 4.32 -13.59
CA ARG A 163 -1.09 5.30 -12.63
C ARG A 163 0.09 4.83 -11.82
N LEU A 164 0.06 3.59 -11.36
CA LEU A 164 1.06 3.06 -10.44
C LEU A 164 2.12 2.22 -11.15
N GLY A 165 1.87 1.78 -12.39
CA GLY A 165 2.73 0.85 -13.11
C GLY A 165 2.79 -0.56 -12.52
N ILE A 166 2.00 -0.85 -11.48
CA ILE A 166 1.96 -2.17 -10.84
C ILE A 166 1.10 -3.14 -11.65
N ARG A 167 1.46 -4.43 -11.59
CA ARG A 167 0.71 -5.52 -12.19
C ARG A 167 -0.03 -6.31 -11.11
N PHE A 168 -1.27 -6.67 -11.43
CA PHE A 168 -2.14 -7.48 -10.58
C PHE A 168 -2.16 -8.92 -11.11
N ASP A 169 -2.04 -9.89 -10.21
CA ASP A 169 -2.04 -11.31 -10.53
C ASP A 169 -2.89 -12.07 -9.51
N ILE A 170 -3.96 -12.70 -9.97
CA ILE A 170 -4.86 -13.51 -9.16
C ILE A 170 -4.75 -15.02 -9.47
N THR A 171 -3.84 -15.42 -10.34
CA THR A 171 -3.72 -16.80 -10.85
C THR A 171 -3.27 -17.80 -9.79
N SER A 172 -2.59 -17.34 -8.75
CA SER A 172 -2.11 -18.19 -7.64
C SER A 172 -3.15 -18.49 -6.56
N GLY A 173 -4.41 -18.11 -6.76
CA GLY A 173 -5.50 -18.29 -5.79
C GLY A 173 -5.59 -17.17 -4.75
N ARG A 174 -4.76 -16.13 -4.88
CA ARG A 174 -4.85 -14.87 -4.13
C ARG A 174 -4.28 -13.73 -4.95
N LEU A 175 -4.70 -12.52 -4.63
CA LEU A 175 -4.12 -11.32 -5.22
C LEU A 175 -2.63 -11.21 -4.88
N GLN A 176 -1.81 -11.04 -5.91
CA GLN A 176 -0.40 -10.67 -5.81
C GLN A 176 -0.16 -9.41 -6.65
N LEU A 177 0.62 -8.50 -6.11
CA LEU A 177 1.02 -7.27 -6.80
C LEU A 177 2.51 -7.32 -7.14
N TYR A 178 2.84 -6.79 -8.30
CA TYR A 178 4.22 -6.69 -8.77
C TYR A 178 4.50 -5.26 -9.25
N SER A 179 5.66 -4.73 -8.91
CA SER A 179 6.15 -3.48 -9.49
C SER A 179 6.50 -3.64 -10.97
N ALA A 180 6.70 -2.54 -11.67
CA ALA A 180 7.03 -2.54 -13.10
C ALA A 180 8.33 -3.31 -13.43
N ASP A 181 9.28 -3.38 -12.49
CA ASP A 181 10.52 -4.17 -12.61
C ASP A 181 10.34 -5.65 -12.22
N GLY A 182 9.10 -6.09 -11.99
CA GLY A 182 8.73 -7.49 -11.71
C GLY A 182 8.93 -7.94 -10.27
N LYS A 183 9.27 -7.04 -9.35
CA LYS A 183 9.38 -7.38 -7.92
C LYS A 183 8.01 -7.51 -7.30
N LYS A 184 7.77 -8.63 -6.60
CA LYS A 184 6.55 -8.89 -5.84
C LYS A 184 6.44 -7.94 -4.64
N PHE A 185 5.21 -7.56 -4.30
CA PHE A 185 4.90 -7.01 -2.99
C PHE A 185 4.87 -8.17 -1.99
N TYR A 186 5.78 -8.13 -1.05
CA TYR A 186 5.93 -9.20 -0.06
C TYR A 186 5.28 -8.81 1.26
N SER A 187 4.70 -9.81 1.92
CA SER A 187 4.31 -9.67 3.32
C SER A 187 5.54 -9.51 4.21
N TYR A 188 5.34 -8.95 5.40
CA TYR A 188 6.41 -8.82 6.40
C TYR A 188 7.07 -10.17 6.73
N ILE A 189 6.27 -11.24 6.82
CA ILE A 189 6.79 -12.59 7.12
C ILE A 189 7.68 -13.09 5.97
N GLU A 190 7.23 -12.95 4.72
CA GLU A 190 8.02 -13.36 3.56
C GLU A 190 9.37 -12.63 3.51
N VAL A 191 9.37 -11.31 3.75
CA VAL A 191 10.62 -10.51 3.77
C VAL A 191 11.59 -11.00 4.85
N ASN A 192 11.10 -11.29 6.06
CA ASN A 192 11.97 -11.78 7.14
C ASN A 192 12.52 -13.18 6.83
N LEU A 193 11.73 -14.09 6.29
CA LEU A 193 12.21 -15.41 5.87
C LEU A 193 13.29 -15.31 4.79
N MET A 194 13.12 -14.41 3.82
CA MET A 194 14.13 -14.15 2.79
C MET A 194 15.41 -13.55 3.38
N LEU A 195 15.28 -12.64 4.35
CA LEU A 195 16.41 -12.04 5.05
C LEU A 195 17.21 -13.10 5.83
N ASP A 196 16.51 -13.98 6.58
CA ASP A 196 17.15 -15.05 7.32
C ASP A 196 17.89 -16.02 6.39
N GLN A 197 17.29 -16.38 5.25
CA GLN A 197 17.95 -17.21 4.23
C GLN A 197 19.19 -16.53 3.65
N ALA A 198 19.11 -15.24 3.35
CA ALA A 198 20.24 -14.47 2.83
C ALA A 198 21.38 -14.39 3.86
N ASN A 199 21.08 -14.18 5.13
CA ASN A 199 22.07 -14.16 6.20
C ASN A 199 22.75 -15.52 6.37
N GLN A 200 22.00 -16.63 6.32
CA GLN A 200 22.58 -17.97 6.38
C GLN A 200 23.52 -18.25 5.21
N GLN A 201 23.16 -17.83 3.99
CA GLN A 201 24.01 -17.97 2.81
C GLN A 201 25.30 -17.12 2.95
N LEU A 202 25.17 -15.91 3.48
CA LEU A 202 26.32 -15.03 3.74
C LEU A 202 27.28 -15.66 4.76
N ASP A 203 26.76 -16.21 5.85
CA ASP A 203 27.58 -16.88 6.87
C ASP A 203 28.32 -18.09 6.30
N GLN A 204 27.63 -18.91 5.48
CA GLN A 204 28.26 -20.04 4.80
C GLN A 204 29.37 -19.59 3.84
N ALA A 205 29.13 -18.52 3.06
CA ALA A 205 30.13 -17.98 2.15
C ALA A 205 31.36 -17.44 2.90
N ASN A 206 31.15 -16.75 4.01
CA ASN A 206 32.23 -16.25 4.87
C ASN A 206 33.06 -17.39 5.50
N GLN A 207 32.42 -18.47 5.94
CA GLN A 207 33.10 -19.67 6.43
C GLN A 207 33.97 -20.29 5.35
N GLN A 208 33.44 -20.50 4.14
CA GLN A 208 34.19 -21.03 3.00
C GLN A 208 35.39 -20.12 2.64
N LEU A 209 35.18 -18.80 2.67
CA LEU A 209 36.28 -17.84 2.42
C LEU A 209 37.40 -18.02 3.43
N THR A 210 37.06 -18.09 4.72
CA THR A 210 38.03 -18.29 5.82
C THR A 210 38.78 -19.60 5.68
N GLU A 211 38.09 -20.69 5.32
CA GLU A 211 38.73 -21.98 5.07
C GLU A 211 39.72 -21.95 3.88
N MET A 212 39.31 -21.27 2.79
CA MET A 212 40.17 -21.07 1.63
C MET A 212 41.39 -20.21 1.96
N GLU A 213 41.26 -19.16 2.73
CA GLU A 213 42.36 -18.30 3.18
C GLU A 213 43.37 -19.10 4.03
N VAL A 214 42.87 -19.91 4.99
CA VAL A 214 43.72 -20.81 5.80
C VAL A 214 44.44 -21.83 4.91
N MET A 215 43.77 -22.41 3.93
CA MET A 215 44.37 -23.35 3.01
C MET A 215 45.43 -22.68 2.12
N LEU A 216 45.16 -21.49 1.62
CA LEU A 216 46.10 -20.69 0.84
C LEU A 216 47.34 -20.32 1.66
N GLN A 217 47.17 -19.94 2.92
CA GLN A 217 48.27 -19.63 3.81
C GLN A 217 49.16 -20.88 4.05
N LYS A 218 48.57 -22.06 4.31
CA LYS A 218 49.27 -23.32 4.46
C LYS A 218 50.05 -23.70 3.17
N TYR A 219 49.46 -23.39 2.02
CA TYR A 219 50.12 -23.63 0.73
C TYR A 219 51.34 -22.72 0.57
N ARG A 220 51.20 -21.41 0.85
CA ARG A 220 52.31 -20.44 0.81
C ARG A 220 53.41 -20.80 1.77
N ASP A 221 53.08 -21.21 2.98
CA ASP A 221 54.07 -21.62 3.98
C ASP A 221 54.86 -22.85 3.55
N ARG A 222 54.24 -23.73 2.77
CA ARG A 222 54.86 -25.00 2.32
C ARG A 222 55.61 -24.89 1.00
N PHE A 223 55.15 -24.06 0.07
CA PHE A 223 55.65 -24.04 -1.32
C PHE A 223 56.19 -22.67 -1.76
N GLY A 224 56.10 -21.63 -0.93
CA GLY A 224 56.43 -20.26 -1.30
C GLY A 224 55.27 -19.53 -1.99
N GLU A 225 55.53 -18.28 -2.43
CA GLU A 225 54.52 -17.51 -3.16
C GLU A 225 54.17 -18.15 -4.51
N LEU A 226 52.89 -18.00 -4.91
CA LEU A 226 52.43 -18.46 -6.22
C LEU A 226 53.19 -17.70 -7.33
N PRO A 227 53.65 -18.38 -8.37
CA PRO A 227 54.24 -17.69 -9.52
C PRO A 227 53.21 -16.73 -10.13
N THR A 228 53.62 -15.48 -10.37
CA THR A 228 52.88 -14.41 -11.01
C THR A 228 52.57 -14.71 -12.47
#